data_a9b2c83b82dc28d5e655cd24e25f3bfb
#
_entry.id   a9b2c83b82dc28d5e655cd24e25f3bfb
#
_cell.length_a   1.000
_cell.length_b   1.000
_cell.length_c   1.000
_cell.angle_alpha   90.00
_cell.angle_beta   90.00
_cell.angle_gamma   90.00
#
_symmetry.space_group_name_H-M   'P 1'
#
loop_
_entity.id
_entity.type
_entity.pdbx_description
1 polymer ?
#
loop_
_entity_poly.entity_id
_entity_poly.type
_entity_poly.pdbx_seq_one_letter_code
_entity_poly.pdbx_strand_id
1 'polypeptide(L)'
;MTFTTLHKINKIFYFTTLGLYLLIYFGMLFQIILGIVQLTIGVIILVKMKELSKEKKRKIRLYWLLVLIDLLLILSNRIIDNDFGNFISFFLFPMLIATYFYFLTANITSDSFLNAEWKNLAIFNYEVDPKILEKYIPAGTEIDIWSNKCYVSLVGFMFKNTKVLGVKVPFHVNFEEVNLRFYVKRFENGEWKRGVVFIKEIVPKKAITFIANTLYNEHYETQKMKHEIIEDGSTQTFVYQWKNKEKWNTIQLETEKESSEIKIDSEAEFITEHYFGYTKIDTETTFEYEVQHPRWEQLKVLNHKIDIDFQENYGHDFEFLETAVPTSVFLAKGSAIEVKNKSKLETADLFRQSDLSHEY
;
A
#
# COMPACT_ATOMS: atom_id res chain seq x y z
N MET A 1 16.88 15.99 21.07
CA MET A 1 17.15 14.97 20.05
C MET A 1 15.90 14.79 19.21
N THR A 2 16.00 14.79 17.88
CA THR A 2 14.84 14.64 16.99
C THR A 2 14.38 13.18 16.91
N PHE A 3 13.11 12.93 16.56
CA PHE A 3 12.60 11.57 16.32
C PHE A 3 13.42 10.84 15.25
N THR A 4 13.83 11.55 14.19
CA THR A 4 14.68 11.00 13.12
C THR A 4 16.02 10.50 13.65
N THR A 5 16.65 11.23 14.58
CA THR A 5 17.90 10.81 15.22
C THR A 5 17.69 9.56 16.08
N LEU A 6 16.60 9.50 16.84
CA LEU A 6 16.22 8.35 17.65
C LEU A 6 16.00 7.09 16.78
N HIS A 7 15.28 7.25 15.65
CA HIS A 7 15.10 6.13 14.72
C HIS A 7 16.40 5.67 14.09
N LYS A 8 17.31 6.58 13.70
CA LYS A 8 18.62 6.20 13.15
C LYS A 8 19.43 5.38 14.14
N ILE A 9 19.45 5.77 15.41
CA ILE A 9 20.16 5.03 16.47
C ILE A 9 19.54 3.64 16.63
N ASN A 10 18.21 3.55 16.78
CA ASN A 10 17.51 2.27 16.87
C ASN A 10 17.78 1.37 15.65
N LYS A 11 17.76 1.93 14.44
CA LYS A 11 18.07 1.20 13.21
C LYS A 11 19.45 0.55 13.22
N ILE A 12 20.48 1.29 13.64
CA ILE A 12 21.86 0.77 13.70
C ILE A 12 21.91 -0.42 14.65
N PHE A 13 21.45 -0.26 15.89
CA PHE A 13 21.49 -1.34 16.89
C PHE A 13 20.66 -2.55 16.48
N TYR A 14 19.46 -2.34 15.91
CA TYR A 14 18.61 -3.43 15.45
C TYR A 14 19.27 -4.29 14.39
N PHE A 15 19.82 -3.70 13.31
CA PHE A 15 20.46 -4.49 12.25
C PHE A 15 21.80 -5.07 12.66
N THR A 16 22.55 -4.41 13.55
CA THR A 16 23.76 -4.98 14.13
C THR A 16 23.43 -6.22 14.95
N THR A 17 22.41 -6.16 15.81
CA THR A 17 21.95 -7.32 16.59
C THR A 17 21.53 -8.46 15.67
N LEU A 18 20.72 -8.18 14.64
CA LEU A 18 20.27 -9.18 13.68
C LEU A 18 21.42 -9.86 12.94
N GLY A 19 22.44 -9.08 12.52
CA GLY A 19 23.64 -9.62 11.88
C GLY A 19 24.48 -10.49 12.81
N LEU A 20 24.57 -10.12 14.09
CA LEU A 20 25.36 -10.84 15.08
C LEU A 20 24.71 -12.14 15.57
N TYR A 21 23.39 -12.35 15.32
CA TYR A 21 22.76 -13.66 15.53
C TYR A 21 23.33 -14.76 14.63
N LEU A 22 24.02 -14.43 13.53
CA LEU A 22 24.82 -15.40 12.77
C LEU A 22 25.94 -16.02 13.61
N LEU A 23 26.35 -15.32 14.68
CA LEU A 23 27.31 -15.78 15.69
C LEU A 23 26.55 -15.85 17.04
N ILE A 24 25.79 -16.89 17.26
CA ILE A 24 24.74 -17.08 18.29
C ILE A 24 25.02 -16.34 19.62
N TYR A 25 26.23 -16.50 20.20
CA TYR A 25 26.59 -15.86 21.47
C TYR A 25 26.69 -14.32 21.43
N PHE A 26 27.16 -13.76 20.32
CA PHE A 26 27.24 -12.31 20.16
C PHE A 26 25.85 -11.69 19.93
N GLY A 27 24.95 -12.38 19.24
CA GLY A 27 23.57 -11.95 19.07
C GLY A 27 22.85 -11.78 20.40
N MET A 28 23.01 -12.72 21.32
CA MET A 28 22.41 -12.67 22.67
C MET A 28 22.91 -11.47 23.48
N LEU A 29 24.22 -11.21 23.49
CA LEU A 29 24.78 -10.06 24.20
C LEU A 29 24.28 -8.73 23.62
N PHE A 30 24.26 -8.61 22.29
CA PHE A 30 23.78 -7.39 21.62
C PHE A 30 22.27 -7.19 21.76
N GLN A 31 21.47 -8.24 21.94
CA GLN A 31 20.05 -8.13 22.25
C GLN A 31 19.80 -7.37 23.57
N ILE A 32 20.62 -7.60 24.58
CA ILE A 32 20.55 -6.88 25.86
C ILE A 32 20.84 -5.38 25.61
N ILE A 33 21.90 -5.09 24.86
CA ILE A 33 22.27 -3.70 24.52
C ILE A 33 21.14 -3.04 23.71
N LEU A 34 20.58 -3.74 22.71
CA LEU A 34 19.46 -3.25 21.92
C LEU A 34 18.25 -2.96 22.82
N GLY A 35 17.91 -3.83 23.77
CA GLY A 35 16.82 -3.64 24.72
C GLY A 35 16.99 -2.35 25.55
N ILE A 36 18.20 -2.12 26.09
CA ILE A 36 18.51 -0.90 26.84
C ILE A 36 18.34 0.34 25.97
N VAL A 37 18.88 0.32 24.76
CA VAL A 37 18.73 1.45 23.80
C VAL A 37 17.27 1.72 23.49
N GLN A 38 16.46 0.67 23.21
CA GLN A 38 15.07 0.83 22.87
C GLN A 38 14.21 1.31 24.05
N LEU A 39 14.46 0.81 25.27
CA LEU A 39 13.81 1.31 26.47
C LEU A 39 14.12 2.81 26.69
N THR A 40 15.38 3.21 26.51
CA THR A 40 15.80 4.61 26.64
C THR A 40 15.09 5.49 25.62
N ILE A 41 15.06 5.06 24.33
CA ILE A 41 14.35 5.76 23.26
C ILE A 41 12.84 5.81 23.57
N GLY A 42 12.26 4.71 24.05
CA GLY A 42 10.85 4.61 24.45
C GLY A 42 10.47 5.62 25.52
N VAL A 43 11.34 5.80 26.55
CA VAL A 43 11.14 6.82 27.59
C VAL A 43 11.21 8.22 27.00
N ILE A 44 12.18 8.51 26.12
CA ILE A 44 12.27 9.81 25.45
C ILE A 44 11.00 10.12 24.64
N ILE A 45 10.46 9.09 23.93
CA ILE A 45 9.20 9.25 23.18
C ILE A 45 8.02 9.49 24.11
N LEU A 46 7.95 8.85 25.31
CA LEU A 46 6.92 9.12 26.30
C LEU A 46 6.93 10.59 26.75
N VAL A 47 8.10 11.18 27.01
CA VAL A 47 8.22 12.59 27.38
C VAL A 47 7.69 13.49 26.26
N LYS A 48 7.90 13.11 25.00
CA LYS A 48 7.43 13.82 23.81
C LYS A 48 6.04 13.41 23.32
N MET A 49 5.28 12.69 24.11
CA MET A 49 4.00 12.10 23.70
C MET A 49 2.97 13.15 23.24
N LYS A 50 3.06 14.40 23.74
CA LYS A 50 2.16 15.50 23.35
C LYS A 50 2.28 15.84 21.85
N GLU A 51 3.45 15.66 21.27
CA GLU A 51 3.77 15.94 19.86
C GLU A 51 3.20 14.88 18.87
N LEU A 52 2.66 13.77 19.38
CA LEU A 52 2.22 12.62 18.56
C LEU A 52 0.71 12.62 18.32
N SER A 53 0.29 12.11 17.15
CA SER A 53 -1.12 11.85 16.83
C SER A 53 -1.74 10.78 17.76
N LYS A 54 -3.08 10.72 17.83
CA LYS A 54 -3.79 9.72 18.65
C LYS A 54 -3.38 8.29 18.30
N GLU A 55 -3.18 7.98 17.02
CA GLU A 55 -2.77 6.67 16.55
C GLU A 55 -1.34 6.32 17.00
N LYS A 56 -0.38 7.23 16.79
CA LYS A 56 1.01 7.05 17.23
C LYS A 56 1.08 6.86 18.75
N LYS A 57 0.25 7.60 19.53
CA LYS A 57 0.11 7.41 20.98
C LYS A 57 -0.41 6.03 21.37
N ARG A 58 -1.35 5.45 20.59
CA ARG A 58 -1.85 4.08 20.83
C ARG A 58 -0.76 3.05 20.58
N LYS A 59 0.01 3.21 19.51
CA LYS A 59 1.12 2.30 19.15
C LYS A 59 2.23 2.30 20.21
N ILE A 60 2.61 3.46 20.78
CA ILE A 60 3.63 3.53 21.83
C ILE A 60 3.13 2.92 23.16
N ARG A 61 1.83 3.08 23.48
CA ARG A 61 1.24 2.40 24.65
C ARG A 61 1.27 0.89 24.50
N LEU A 62 0.99 0.36 23.29
CA LEU A 62 1.10 -1.07 23.00
C LEU A 62 2.54 -1.57 23.18
N TYR A 63 3.54 -0.83 22.73
CA TYR A 63 4.95 -1.18 22.97
C TYR A 63 5.23 -1.38 24.45
N TRP A 64 4.83 -0.44 25.30
CA TRP A 64 5.05 -0.54 26.75
C TRP A 64 4.26 -1.67 27.40
N LEU A 65 3.06 -1.98 26.89
CA LEU A 65 2.31 -3.16 27.33
C LEU A 65 3.05 -4.45 26.98
N LEU A 66 3.60 -4.56 25.77
CA LEU A 66 4.38 -5.73 25.36
C LEU A 66 5.65 -5.90 26.21
N VAL A 67 6.37 -4.80 26.50
CA VAL A 67 7.52 -4.82 27.41
C VAL A 67 7.12 -5.29 28.82
N LEU A 68 5.98 -4.84 29.34
CA LEU A 68 5.46 -5.29 30.64
C LEU A 68 5.11 -6.80 30.63
N ILE A 69 4.46 -7.27 29.57
CA ILE A 69 4.15 -8.70 29.41
C ILE A 69 5.43 -9.53 29.39
N ASP A 70 6.46 -9.11 28.64
CA ASP A 70 7.74 -9.81 28.59
C ASP A 70 8.41 -9.89 29.97
N LEU A 71 8.41 -8.78 30.70
CA LEU A 71 8.93 -8.76 32.07
C LEU A 71 8.20 -9.72 32.99
N LEU A 72 6.86 -9.79 32.89
CA LEU A 72 6.05 -10.74 33.65
C LEU A 72 6.34 -12.21 33.29
N LEU A 73 6.55 -12.48 31.98
CA LEU A 73 6.94 -13.82 31.51
C LEU A 73 8.31 -14.22 32.04
N ILE A 74 9.29 -13.33 32.00
CA ILE A 74 10.62 -13.56 32.59
C ILE A 74 10.52 -13.88 34.10
N LEU A 75 9.72 -13.13 34.85
CA LEU A 75 9.50 -13.35 36.27
C LEU A 75 8.78 -14.67 36.55
N SER A 76 7.78 -15.04 35.76
CA SER A 76 7.06 -16.30 35.91
C SER A 76 7.92 -17.51 35.59
N ASN A 77 8.77 -17.45 34.55
CA ASN A 77 9.66 -18.55 34.19
C ASN A 77 10.76 -18.81 35.22
N ARG A 78 11.19 -17.81 35.99
CA ARG A 78 12.08 -18.01 37.14
C ARG A 78 11.46 -18.85 38.25
N ILE A 79 10.11 -18.90 38.28
CA ILE A 79 9.36 -19.69 39.32
C ILE A 79 9.11 -21.13 38.83
N ILE A 80 8.94 -21.32 37.50
CA ILE A 80 8.48 -22.58 36.90
C ILE A 80 9.63 -23.42 36.32
N ASP A 81 10.81 -22.82 36.11
CA ASP A 81 12.04 -23.43 35.55
C ASP A 81 11.78 -24.27 34.28
N ASN A 82 11.33 -23.62 33.23
CA ASN A 82 10.98 -24.22 31.94
C ASN A 82 11.90 -23.73 30.85
N ASP A 83 12.75 -24.59 30.31
CA ASP A 83 13.73 -24.25 29.23
C ASP A 83 13.07 -23.66 28.00
N PHE A 84 11.92 -24.19 27.57
CA PHE A 84 11.18 -23.66 26.43
C PHE A 84 10.59 -22.27 26.72
N GLY A 85 10.04 -22.06 27.89
CA GLY A 85 9.57 -20.77 28.35
C GLY A 85 10.69 -19.74 28.46
N ASN A 86 11.86 -20.16 28.92
CA ASN A 86 13.06 -19.33 28.97
C ASN A 86 13.52 -18.92 27.57
N PHE A 87 13.55 -19.86 26.62
CA PHE A 87 13.89 -19.52 25.22
C PHE A 87 12.92 -18.48 24.63
N ILE A 88 11.63 -18.63 24.86
CA ILE A 88 10.62 -17.66 24.35
C ILE A 88 10.82 -16.29 25.00
N SER A 89 10.90 -16.20 26.34
CA SER A 89 10.92 -14.91 27.04
C SER A 89 12.27 -14.21 27.01
N PHE A 90 13.39 -14.92 26.84
CA PHE A 90 14.71 -14.28 26.76
C PHE A 90 15.18 -14.02 25.33
N PHE A 91 14.63 -14.71 24.32
CA PHE A 91 15.13 -14.59 22.93
C PHE A 91 14.04 -14.20 21.95
N LEU A 92 12.99 -14.99 21.81
CA LEU A 92 12.00 -14.81 20.75
C LEU A 92 11.15 -13.56 20.99
N PHE A 93 10.56 -13.44 22.16
CA PHE A 93 9.61 -12.37 22.47
C PHE A 93 10.27 -10.99 22.53
N PRO A 94 11.45 -10.79 23.16
CA PRO A 94 12.18 -9.53 23.09
C PRO A 94 12.56 -9.11 21.68
N MET A 95 12.92 -10.06 20.78
CA MET A 95 13.19 -9.71 19.37
C MET A 95 11.95 -9.32 18.60
N LEU A 96 10.79 -9.91 18.91
CA LEU A 96 9.50 -9.47 18.33
C LEU A 96 9.17 -8.04 18.81
N ILE A 97 9.36 -7.73 20.08
CA ILE A 97 9.19 -6.39 20.64
C ILE A 97 10.16 -5.41 20.00
N ALA A 98 11.43 -5.80 19.84
CA ALA A 98 12.46 -4.98 19.19
C ALA A 98 12.11 -4.68 17.73
N THR A 99 11.59 -5.67 17.01
CA THR A 99 11.10 -5.52 15.63
C THR A 99 9.92 -4.58 15.57
N TYR A 100 8.92 -4.76 16.47
CA TYR A 100 7.79 -3.84 16.57
C TYR A 100 8.24 -2.40 16.85
N PHE A 101 9.17 -2.21 17.78
CA PHE A 101 9.70 -0.88 18.13
C PHE A 101 10.49 -0.24 16.98
N TYR A 102 11.22 -1.03 16.20
CA TYR A 102 11.87 -0.54 14.99
C TYR A 102 10.85 0.07 14.01
N PHE A 103 9.78 -0.66 13.68
CA PHE A 103 8.73 -0.16 12.79
C PHE A 103 7.93 1.00 13.41
N LEU A 104 7.71 0.98 14.72
CA LEU A 104 7.07 2.09 15.44
C LEU A 104 7.88 3.39 15.30
N THR A 105 9.21 3.33 15.52
CA THR A 105 10.07 4.51 15.39
C THR A 105 10.18 4.98 13.94
N ALA A 106 10.19 4.07 12.98
CA ALA A 106 10.13 4.41 11.55
C ALA A 106 8.82 5.16 11.22
N ASN A 107 7.66 4.68 11.70
CA ASN A 107 6.36 5.31 11.48
C ASN A 107 6.23 6.68 12.18
N ILE A 108 6.91 6.89 13.32
CA ILE A 108 6.93 8.20 13.99
C ILE A 108 7.69 9.25 13.17
N THR A 109 8.73 8.83 12.46
CA THR A 109 9.64 9.71 11.71
C THR A 109 9.24 9.95 10.26
N SER A 110 8.36 9.13 9.72
CA SER A 110 7.89 9.22 8.33
C SER A 110 6.37 9.25 8.28
N ASP A 111 5.83 10.18 7.51
CA ASP A 111 4.41 10.16 7.15
C ASP A 111 4.15 9.23 5.95
N SER A 112 5.20 8.67 5.36
CA SER A 112 5.15 7.73 4.26
C SER A 112 5.19 6.29 4.75
N PHE A 113 4.19 5.50 4.33
CA PHE A 113 4.15 4.06 4.54
C PHE A 113 4.99 3.32 3.50
N LEU A 114 4.88 3.72 2.22
CA LEU A 114 5.56 3.05 1.12
C LEU A 114 6.16 4.08 0.16
N ASN A 115 7.39 3.81 -0.27
CA ASN A 115 8.03 4.50 -1.38
C ASN A 115 8.39 3.47 -2.45
N ALA A 116 8.07 3.76 -3.70
CA ALA A 116 8.36 2.88 -4.83
C ALA A 116 8.47 3.70 -6.12
N GLU A 117 8.68 3.01 -7.21
CA GLU A 117 8.43 3.54 -8.54
C GLU A 117 7.35 2.67 -9.19
N TRP A 118 6.31 3.31 -9.73
CA TRP A 118 5.40 2.69 -10.67
C TRP A 118 5.93 2.89 -12.08
N LYS A 119 6.02 1.84 -12.86
CA LYS A 119 6.58 1.88 -14.21
C LYS A 119 5.70 1.13 -15.20
N ASN A 120 5.57 1.73 -16.38
CA ASN A 120 4.93 1.10 -17.55
C ASN A 120 3.49 0.67 -17.25
N LEU A 121 2.65 1.65 -16.85
CA LEU A 121 1.26 1.38 -16.51
C LEU A 121 0.44 1.20 -17.80
N ALA A 122 0.14 -0.03 -18.13
CA ALA A 122 -0.77 -0.42 -19.21
C ALA A 122 -2.21 -0.23 -18.72
N ILE A 123 -2.92 0.75 -19.23
CA ILE A 123 -4.24 1.17 -18.74
C ILE A 123 -5.28 0.95 -19.82
N PHE A 124 -6.31 0.17 -19.49
CA PHE A 124 -7.46 -0.14 -20.34
C PHE A 124 -8.71 0.37 -19.66
N ASN A 125 -9.36 1.36 -20.24
CA ASN A 125 -10.52 2.03 -19.66
C ASN A 125 -11.82 1.54 -20.31
N TYR A 126 -12.80 1.24 -19.47
CA TYR A 126 -14.13 0.80 -19.91
C TYR A 126 -15.19 1.70 -19.30
N GLU A 127 -16.15 2.11 -20.12
CA GLU A 127 -17.36 2.74 -19.62
C GLU A 127 -18.24 1.69 -18.92
N VAL A 128 -18.81 2.05 -17.76
CA VAL A 128 -19.60 1.15 -16.94
C VAL A 128 -20.88 1.84 -16.44
N ASP A 129 -21.97 1.09 -16.30
CA ASP A 129 -23.16 1.60 -15.60
C ASP A 129 -22.82 1.84 -14.12
N PRO A 130 -22.95 3.08 -13.60
CA PRO A 130 -22.67 3.39 -12.20
C PRO A 130 -23.36 2.47 -11.19
N LYS A 131 -24.50 1.90 -11.53
CA LYS A 131 -25.26 0.98 -10.66
C LYS A 131 -24.47 -0.28 -10.30
N ILE A 132 -23.60 -0.75 -11.21
CA ILE A 132 -22.74 -1.91 -10.95
C ILE A 132 -21.76 -1.60 -9.80
N LEU A 133 -21.34 -0.34 -9.67
CA LEU A 133 -20.34 0.10 -8.70
C LEU A 133 -20.92 0.53 -7.35
N GLU A 134 -22.22 0.77 -7.25
CA GLU A 134 -22.88 1.30 -6.02
C GLU A 134 -22.50 0.53 -4.76
N LYS A 135 -22.48 -0.81 -4.82
CA LYS A 135 -22.14 -1.64 -3.66
C LYS A 135 -20.67 -1.58 -3.24
N TYR A 136 -19.78 -1.08 -4.11
CA TYR A 136 -18.36 -0.94 -3.87
C TYR A 136 -17.97 0.45 -3.36
N ILE A 137 -18.86 1.44 -3.44
CA ILE A 137 -18.57 2.82 -3.04
C ILE A 137 -18.28 2.87 -1.53
N PRO A 138 -17.12 3.41 -1.11
CA PRO A 138 -16.83 3.63 0.29
C PRO A 138 -17.67 4.75 0.89
N ALA A 139 -18.00 4.63 2.19
CA ALA A 139 -18.76 5.68 2.90
C ALA A 139 -18.03 7.03 2.82
N GLY A 140 -18.79 8.09 2.54
CA GLY A 140 -18.28 9.46 2.43
C GLY A 140 -17.62 9.78 1.10
N THR A 141 -17.70 8.90 0.11
CA THR A 141 -17.26 9.15 -1.27
C THR A 141 -18.43 9.08 -2.24
N GLU A 142 -18.26 9.64 -3.42
CA GLU A 142 -19.17 9.50 -4.55
C GLU A 142 -18.40 9.13 -5.81
N ILE A 143 -19.07 8.54 -6.80
CA ILE A 143 -18.44 8.21 -8.09
C ILE A 143 -17.94 9.49 -8.75
N ASP A 144 -16.68 9.48 -9.21
CA ASP A 144 -16.12 10.56 -10.02
C ASP A 144 -16.43 10.28 -11.50
N ILE A 145 -17.10 11.23 -12.14
CA ILE A 145 -17.64 11.13 -13.51
C ILE A 145 -16.89 12.13 -14.40
N TRP A 146 -16.44 11.69 -15.56
CA TRP A 146 -15.84 12.54 -16.58
C TRP A 146 -16.67 12.51 -17.86
N SER A 147 -17.04 13.68 -18.37
CA SER A 147 -17.86 13.81 -19.60
C SER A 147 -19.13 12.94 -19.61
N ASN A 148 -19.83 12.88 -18.48
CA ASN A 148 -21.02 12.04 -18.21
C ASN A 148 -20.76 10.52 -18.31
N LYS A 149 -19.52 10.07 -18.19
CA LYS A 149 -19.12 8.67 -18.22
C LYS A 149 -18.53 8.24 -16.90
N CYS A 150 -18.91 7.04 -16.46
CA CYS A 150 -18.30 6.33 -15.35
C CYS A 150 -17.31 5.29 -15.89
N TYR A 151 -16.17 5.17 -15.26
CA TYR A 151 -15.09 4.30 -15.74
C TYR A 151 -14.69 3.24 -14.73
N VAL A 152 -14.39 2.05 -15.25
CA VAL A 152 -13.51 1.07 -14.61
C VAL A 152 -12.24 0.94 -15.46
N SER A 153 -11.09 0.79 -14.80
CA SER A 153 -9.82 0.63 -15.49
C SER A 153 -9.12 -0.64 -15.03
N LEU A 154 -8.72 -1.45 -16.00
CA LEU A 154 -7.77 -2.53 -15.79
C LEU A 154 -6.37 -1.97 -15.98
N VAL A 155 -5.52 -2.13 -14.97
CA VAL A 155 -4.18 -1.54 -14.96
C VAL A 155 -3.14 -2.61 -14.64
N GLY A 156 -2.17 -2.81 -15.53
CA GLY A 156 -1.02 -3.68 -15.28
C GLY A 156 0.28 -2.87 -15.27
N PHE A 157 1.13 -3.06 -14.27
CA PHE A 157 2.36 -2.28 -14.13
C PHE A 157 3.42 -2.96 -13.27
N MET A 158 4.58 -2.33 -13.18
CA MET A 158 5.70 -2.77 -12.35
C MET A 158 5.90 -1.88 -11.13
N PHE A 159 5.93 -2.48 -9.96
CA PHE A 159 6.61 -1.90 -8.81
C PHE A 159 8.11 -2.08 -8.93
N LYS A 160 8.87 -1.01 -8.73
CA LYS A 160 10.34 -1.01 -8.67
C LYS A 160 10.81 -0.29 -7.41
N ASN A 161 11.98 -0.70 -6.91
CA ASN A 161 12.66 -0.05 -5.79
C ASN A 161 11.80 0.11 -4.51
N THR A 162 10.83 -0.79 -4.29
CA THR A 162 9.86 -0.73 -3.20
C THR A 162 10.54 -0.76 -1.82
N LYS A 163 10.13 0.19 -0.98
CA LYS A 163 10.51 0.30 0.43
C LYS A 163 9.26 0.46 1.27
N VAL A 164 9.10 -0.35 2.29
CA VAL A 164 8.04 -0.21 3.29
C VAL A 164 8.65 0.36 4.56
N LEU A 165 8.11 1.49 5.04
CA LEU A 165 8.67 2.23 6.18
C LEU A 165 10.19 2.50 6.04
N GLY A 166 10.63 2.79 4.80
CA GLY A 166 12.02 3.07 4.47
C GLY A 166 12.93 1.85 4.31
N VAL A 167 12.40 0.62 4.44
CA VAL A 167 13.16 -0.64 4.33
C VAL A 167 12.88 -1.35 3.02
N LYS A 168 13.94 -1.75 2.30
CA LYS A 168 13.84 -2.67 1.18
C LYS A 168 13.71 -4.10 1.73
N VAL A 169 12.56 -4.74 1.55
CA VAL A 169 12.37 -6.14 1.94
C VAL A 169 12.97 -7.03 0.85
N PRO A 170 13.93 -7.91 1.16
CA PRO A 170 14.53 -8.81 0.18
C PRO A 170 13.46 -9.59 -0.59
N PHE A 171 13.67 -9.76 -1.90
CA PHE A 171 12.75 -10.46 -2.83
C PHE A 171 11.38 -9.79 -3.05
N HIS A 172 11.11 -8.60 -2.44
CA HIS A 172 9.86 -7.85 -2.54
C HIS A 172 10.08 -6.42 -3.04
N VAL A 173 11.22 -6.15 -3.67
CA VAL A 173 11.61 -4.81 -4.14
C VAL A 173 11.03 -4.50 -5.51
N ASN A 174 10.94 -5.52 -6.38
CA ASN A 174 10.42 -5.41 -7.74
C ASN A 174 9.43 -6.54 -7.98
N PHE A 175 8.24 -6.20 -8.47
CA PHE A 175 7.19 -7.16 -8.77
C PHE A 175 6.13 -6.54 -9.68
N GLU A 176 5.35 -7.38 -10.31
CA GLU A 176 4.19 -7.03 -11.13
C GLU A 176 2.98 -6.74 -10.24
N GLU A 177 2.10 -5.85 -10.70
CA GLU A 177 0.75 -5.74 -10.21
C GLU A 177 -0.24 -5.60 -11.38
N VAL A 178 -1.39 -6.24 -11.24
CA VAL A 178 -2.56 -5.99 -12.10
C VAL A 178 -3.75 -5.73 -11.19
N ASN A 179 -4.46 -4.62 -11.42
CA ASN A 179 -5.65 -4.28 -10.66
C ASN A 179 -6.82 -3.87 -11.55
N LEU A 180 -8.03 -4.07 -11.05
CA LEU A 180 -9.25 -3.48 -11.58
C LEU A 180 -9.72 -2.43 -10.58
N ARG A 181 -9.89 -1.19 -11.03
CA ARG A 181 -10.24 -0.05 -10.17
C ARG A 181 -11.29 0.84 -10.82
N PHE A 182 -11.99 1.62 -10.00
CA PHE A 182 -12.86 2.70 -10.44
C PHE A 182 -12.56 4.00 -9.69
N TYR A 183 -13.21 5.07 -10.05
CA TYR A 183 -12.87 6.43 -9.66
C TYR A 183 -13.94 7.02 -8.77
N VAL A 184 -13.51 7.59 -7.66
CA VAL A 184 -14.34 8.27 -6.68
C VAL A 184 -13.74 9.60 -6.28
N LYS A 185 -14.56 10.46 -5.69
CA LYS A 185 -14.12 11.71 -5.09
C LYS A 185 -14.81 11.93 -3.75
N ARG A 186 -14.19 12.70 -2.90
CA ARG A 186 -14.67 13.11 -1.59
C ARG A 186 -14.46 14.60 -1.41
N PHE A 187 -15.49 15.30 -0.95
CA PHE A 187 -15.37 16.72 -0.63
C PHE A 187 -14.91 16.91 0.81
N GLU A 188 -13.83 17.70 1.02
CA GLU A 188 -13.31 18.00 2.34
C GLU A 188 -12.65 19.38 2.34
N ASN A 189 -12.99 20.23 3.35
CA ASN A 189 -12.39 21.54 3.53
C ASN A 189 -12.45 22.47 2.29
N GLY A 190 -13.52 22.37 1.49
CA GLY A 190 -13.72 23.21 0.30
C GLY A 190 -13.07 22.65 -0.98
N GLU A 191 -12.44 21.48 -0.94
CA GLU A 191 -11.73 20.87 -2.07
C GLU A 191 -12.17 19.43 -2.33
N TRP A 192 -12.10 19.02 -3.60
CA TRP A 192 -12.35 17.64 -4.00
C TRP A 192 -11.05 16.83 -3.93
N LYS A 193 -11.06 15.79 -3.13
CA LYS A 193 -10.04 14.74 -3.09
C LYS A 193 -10.45 13.61 -4.03
N ARG A 194 -9.81 13.56 -5.19
CA ARG A 194 -10.07 12.54 -6.20
C ARG A 194 -9.22 11.31 -5.94
N GLY A 195 -9.83 10.12 -6.00
CA GLY A 195 -9.13 8.88 -5.68
C GLY A 195 -9.72 7.66 -6.37
N VAL A 196 -9.10 6.53 -6.12
CA VAL A 196 -9.48 5.24 -6.68
C VAL A 196 -9.99 4.30 -5.61
N VAL A 197 -10.85 3.37 -6.03
CA VAL A 197 -11.26 2.20 -5.25
C VAL A 197 -10.87 0.96 -6.03
N PHE A 198 -10.13 0.07 -5.41
CA PHE A 198 -9.72 -1.18 -6.01
C PHE A 198 -10.81 -2.25 -5.82
N ILE A 199 -11.24 -2.86 -6.93
CA ILE A 199 -12.10 -4.05 -6.90
C ILE A 199 -11.28 -5.25 -6.48
N LYS A 200 -10.09 -5.40 -7.08
CA LYS A 200 -9.09 -6.41 -6.72
C LYS A 200 -7.73 -6.02 -7.26
N GLU A 201 -6.68 -6.36 -6.50
CA GLU A 201 -5.28 -6.18 -6.83
C GLU A 201 -4.58 -7.54 -6.83
N ILE A 202 -3.86 -7.86 -7.90
CA ILE A 202 -3.20 -9.16 -8.10
C ILE A 202 -1.70 -8.93 -8.13
N VAL A 203 -0.97 -9.65 -7.26
CA VAL A 203 0.50 -9.57 -7.13
C VAL A 203 1.12 -10.96 -6.96
N PRO A 204 2.40 -11.19 -7.30
CA PRO A 204 3.04 -12.49 -7.15
C PRO A 204 3.62 -12.75 -5.76
N LYS A 205 3.36 -11.89 -4.77
CA LYS A 205 4.05 -11.89 -3.47
C LYS A 205 3.09 -12.06 -2.29
N LYS A 206 3.06 -13.26 -1.70
CA LYS A 206 2.19 -13.59 -0.54
C LYS A 206 2.35 -12.63 0.65
N ALA A 207 3.58 -12.18 0.93
CA ALA A 207 3.82 -11.25 2.04
C ALA A 207 3.19 -9.88 1.78
N ILE A 208 3.17 -9.40 0.52
CA ILE A 208 2.50 -8.15 0.15
C ILE A 208 1.00 -8.30 0.34
N THR A 209 0.39 -9.36 -0.21
CA THR A 209 -1.03 -9.68 -0.02
C THR A 209 -1.42 -9.72 1.46
N PHE A 210 -0.62 -10.41 2.28
CA PHE A 210 -0.89 -10.50 3.71
C PHE A 210 -0.85 -9.12 4.39
N ILE A 211 0.17 -8.31 4.12
CA ILE A 211 0.33 -6.98 4.73
C ILE A 211 -0.78 -6.03 4.26
N ALA A 212 -1.05 -5.97 2.95
CA ALA A 212 -2.05 -5.07 2.38
C ALA A 212 -3.45 -5.41 2.90
N ASN A 213 -3.84 -6.67 2.88
CA ASN A 213 -5.16 -7.10 3.37
C ASN A 213 -5.30 -6.92 4.88
N THR A 214 -4.25 -7.23 5.68
CA THR A 214 -4.32 -7.14 7.14
C THR A 214 -4.24 -5.69 7.64
N LEU A 215 -3.36 -4.87 7.06
CA LEU A 215 -3.13 -3.50 7.53
C LEU A 215 -4.03 -2.47 6.84
N TYR A 216 -4.32 -2.63 5.56
CA TYR A 216 -5.09 -1.66 4.78
C TYR A 216 -6.50 -2.13 4.45
N ASN A 217 -6.83 -3.42 4.71
CA ASN A 217 -8.11 -4.05 4.35
C ASN A 217 -8.36 -4.01 2.83
N GLU A 218 -7.28 -4.02 2.03
CA GLU A 218 -7.37 -4.08 0.58
C GLU A 218 -7.74 -5.48 0.08
N HIS A 219 -8.06 -5.58 -1.21
CA HIS A 219 -8.50 -6.83 -1.83
C HIS A 219 -7.38 -7.47 -2.68
N TYR A 220 -6.19 -7.61 -2.07
CA TYR A 220 -5.05 -8.26 -2.73
C TYR A 220 -5.23 -9.77 -2.84
N GLU A 221 -4.89 -10.30 -4.01
CA GLU A 221 -4.81 -11.74 -4.28
C GLU A 221 -3.41 -12.11 -4.78
N THR A 222 -2.87 -13.25 -4.31
CA THR A 222 -1.57 -13.73 -4.78
C THR A 222 -1.75 -14.71 -5.93
N GLN A 223 -1.24 -14.35 -7.10
CA GLN A 223 -1.23 -15.22 -8.28
C GLN A 223 0.18 -15.27 -8.87
N LYS A 224 0.49 -16.34 -9.61
CA LYS A 224 1.76 -16.43 -10.36
C LYS A 224 1.71 -15.42 -11.50
N MET A 225 2.72 -14.52 -11.56
CA MET A 225 2.80 -13.48 -12.58
C MET A 225 4.10 -13.53 -13.34
N LYS A 226 4.11 -12.95 -14.52
CA LYS A 226 5.28 -12.66 -15.33
C LYS A 226 5.03 -11.45 -16.23
N HIS A 227 6.08 -10.76 -16.60
CA HIS A 227 6.03 -9.68 -17.56
C HIS A 227 7.14 -9.80 -18.59
N GLU A 228 6.95 -9.19 -19.72
CA GLU A 228 7.94 -9.09 -20.78
C GLU A 228 7.88 -7.69 -21.40
N ILE A 229 9.04 -7.14 -21.71
CA ILE A 229 9.18 -5.89 -22.44
C ILE A 229 10.08 -6.16 -23.62
N ILE A 230 9.52 -6.06 -24.83
CA ILE A 230 10.23 -6.34 -26.08
C ILE A 230 10.42 -5.03 -26.81
N GLU A 231 11.64 -4.75 -27.20
CA GLU A 231 11.96 -3.59 -28.05
C GLU A 231 12.21 -4.04 -29.49
N ASP A 232 11.49 -3.47 -30.44
CA ASP A 232 11.66 -3.74 -31.86
C ASP A 232 11.67 -2.43 -32.67
N GLY A 233 12.83 -2.06 -33.18
CA GLY A 233 12.99 -0.85 -33.98
C GLY A 233 12.47 0.39 -33.25
N SER A 234 11.39 1.00 -33.76
CA SER A 234 10.75 2.17 -33.22
C SER A 234 9.62 1.88 -32.22
N THR A 235 9.29 0.62 -31.99
CA THR A 235 8.18 0.20 -31.12
C THR A 235 8.68 -0.50 -29.85
N GLN A 236 7.80 -0.59 -28.87
CA GLN A 236 7.97 -1.38 -27.64
C GLN A 236 6.69 -2.15 -27.37
N THR A 237 6.83 -3.42 -26.98
CA THR A 237 5.70 -4.24 -26.57
C THR A 237 5.80 -4.56 -25.10
N PHE A 238 4.75 -4.27 -24.34
CA PHE A 238 4.62 -4.56 -22.91
C PHE A 238 3.61 -5.67 -22.71
N VAL A 239 4.00 -6.73 -22.02
CA VAL A 239 3.15 -7.88 -21.72
C VAL A 239 3.10 -8.10 -20.23
N TYR A 240 1.89 -8.17 -19.65
CA TYR A 240 1.66 -8.61 -18.29
C TYR A 240 0.76 -9.83 -18.30
N GLN A 241 1.17 -10.86 -17.56
CA GLN A 241 0.45 -12.11 -17.48
C GLN A 241 0.34 -12.58 -16.04
N TRP A 242 -0.84 -13.11 -15.69
CA TRP A 242 -1.09 -13.73 -14.39
C TRP A 242 -1.91 -15.00 -14.54
N LYS A 243 -1.66 -15.97 -13.66
CA LYS A 243 -2.30 -17.27 -13.73
C LYS A 243 -3.35 -17.41 -12.64
N ASN A 244 -4.62 -17.48 -13.04
CA ASN A 244 -5.71 -17.84 -12.17
C ASN A 244 -6.11 -19.28 -12.46
N LYS A 245 -6.13 -20.14 -11.43
CA LYS A 245 -6.30 -21.60 -11.56
C LYS A 245 -5.32 -22.14 -12.63
N GLU A 246 -5.84 -22.66 -13.74
CA GLU A 246 -5.02 -23.19 -14.82
C GLU A 246 -4.89 -22.24 -16.03
N LYS A 247 -5.68 -21.15 -16.08
CA LYS A 247 -5.67 -20.19 -17.20
C LYS A 247 -4.67 -19.07 -16.97
N TRP A 248 -3.87 -18.76 -17.98
CA TRP A 248 -3.09 -17.54 -18.05
C TRP A 248 -3.95 -16.40 -18.61
N ASN A 249 -4.07 -15.34 -17.87
CA ASN A 249 -4.65 -14.06 -18.32
C ASN A 249 -3.53 -13.18 -18.86
N THR A 250 -3.81 -12.40 -19.88
CA THR A 250 -2.80 -11.59 -20.59
C THR A 250 -3.36 -10.25 -20.98
N ILE A 251 -2.59 -9.19 -20.71
CA ILE A 251 -2.73 -7.90 -21.38
C ILE A 251 -1.41 -7.59 -22.09
N GLN A 252 -1.54 -7.02 -23.28
CA GLN A 252 -0.41 -6.65 -24.13
C GLN A 252 -0.67 -5.30 -24.80
N LEU A 253 0.33 -4.45 -24.82
CA LEU A 253 0.34 -3.16 -25.55
C LEU A 253 1.57 -3.09 -26.43
N GLU A 254 1.39 -2.69 -27.67
CA GLU A 254 2.45 -2.23 -28.56
C GLU A 254 2.38 -0.71 -28.66
N THR A 255 3.50 -0.02 -28.40
CA THR A 255 3.56 1.44 -28.33
C THR A 255 4.70 2.01 -29.18
N GLU A 256 4.59 3.28 -29.55
CA GLU A 256 5.75 4.08 -29.96
C GLU A 256 6.72 4.20 -28.77
N LYS A 257 8.01 4.47 -29.04
CA LYS A 257 9.03 4.70 -27.98
C LYS A 257 8.99 6.13 -27.45
N GLU A 258 8.54 7.07 -28.25
CA GLU A 258 8.45 8.47 -27.87
C GLU A 258 7.26 8.70 -26.95
N SER A 259 7.52 9.36 -25.83
CA SER A 259 6.48 9.76 -24.89
C SER A 259 6.00 11.18 -25.17
N SER A 260 4.79 11.47 -24.81
CA SER A 260 4.19 12.80 -24.86
C SER A 260 3.54 13.15 -23.50
N GLU A 261 3.42 14.43 -23.23
CA GLU A 261 2.65 14.89 -22.07
C GLU A 261 1.18 14.48 -22.22
N ILE A 262 0.55 14.13 -21.10
CA ILE A 262 -0.89 13.92 -21.04
C ILE A 262 -1.57 15.28 -21.16
N LYS A 263 -2.48 15.41 -22.14
CA LYS A 263 -3.17 16.67 -22.42
C LYS A 263 -4.09 17.05 -21.25
N ILE A 264 -4.09 18.34 -20.91
CA ILE A 264 -5.03 18.91 -19.93
C ILE A 264 -6.47 18.71 -20.42
N ASP A 265 -7.39 18.49 -19.50
CA ASP A 265 -8.83 18.23 -19.75
C ASP A 265 -9.09 17.01 -20.64
N SER A 266 -8.17 16.06 -20.72
CA SER A 266 -8.34 14.80 -21.44
C SER A 266 -8.82 13.67 -20.50
N GLU A 267 -9.38 12.61 -21.11
CA GLU A 267 -9.70 11.37 -20.37
C GLU A 267 -8.46 10.78 -19.69
N ALA A 268 -7.30 10.80 -20.35
CA ALA A 268 -6.07 10.28 -19.76
C ALA A 268 -5.64 11.07 -18.52
N GLU A 269 -5.81 12.39 -18.51
CA GLU A 269 -5.61 13.20 -17.31
C GLU A 269 -6.61 12.83 -16.21
N PHE A 270 -7.90 12.72 -16.55
CA PHE A 270 -8.90 12.27 -15.58
C PHE A 270 -8.50 10.94 -14.93
N ILE A 271 -8.06 9.97 -15.72
CA ILE A 271 -7.67 8.63 -15.26
C ILE A 271 -6.42 8.62 -14.38
N THR A 272 -5.45 9.51 -14.65
CA THR A 272 -4.15 9.51 -13.97
C THR A 272 -4.05 10.46 -12.78
N GLU A 273 -4.88 11.51 -12.70
CA GLU A 273 -4.81 12.55 -11.67
C GLU A 273 -5.75 12.24 -10.49
N HIS A 274 -5.68 11.01 -9.96
CA HIS A 274 -6.36 10.56 -8.76
C HIS A 274 -5.32 10.19 -7.70
N TYR A 275 -5.16 11.07 -6.71
CA TYR A 275 -4.07 11.04 -5.74
C TYR A 275 -4.44 10.38 -4.41
N PHE A 276 -5.64 9.80 -4.30
CA PHE A 276 -6.09 9.11 -3.09
C PHE A 276 -6.49 7.67 -3.38
N GLY A 277 -6.33 6.81 -2.38
CA GLY A 277 -6.93 5.49 -2.36
C GLY A 277 -8.00 5.45 -1.27
N TYR A 278 -9.15 4.87 -1.57
CA TYR A 278 -10.27 4.72 -0.65
C TYR A 278 -10.63 3.24 -0.54
N THR A 279 -10.56 2.69 0.69
CA THR A 279 -10.92 1.30 0.96
C THR A 279 -12.16 1.24 1.81
N LYS A 280 -13.20 0.56 1.33
CA LYS A 280 -14.43 0.29 2.07
C LYS A 280 -14.18 -0.74 3.16
N ILE A 281 -14.40 -0.37 4.42
CA ILE A 281 -14.26 -1.29 5.56
C ILE A 281 -15.63 -1.91 5.89
N ASP A 282 -16.64 -1.04 6.04
CA ASP A 282 -18.02 -1.39 6.27
C ASP A 282 -18.95 -0.28 5.70
N THR A 283 -20.20 -0.26 6.09
CA THR A 283 -21.19 0.74 5.60
C THR A 283 -20.95 2.15 6.13
N GLU A 284 -20.14 2.32 7.18
CA GLU A 284 -19.92 3.61 7.87
C GLU A 284 -18.44 4.02 7.93
N THR A 285 -17.53 3.11 7.58
CA THR A 285 -16.09 3.29 7.76
C THR A 285 -15.35 3.14 6.45
N THR A 286 -14.47 4.10 6.16
CA THR A 286 -13.56 4.10 5.01
C THR A 286 -12.14 4.33 5.48
N PHE A 287 -11.14 3.66 4.87
CA PHE A 287 -9.77 4.08 4.94
C PHE A 287 -9.45 4.99 3.75
N GLU A 288 -8.75 6.10 4.03
CA GLU A 288 -8.21 7.02 3.04
C GLU A 288 -6.69 7.04 3.17
N TYR A 289 -5.98 7.01 2.06
CA TYR A 289 -4.54 7.28 2.00
C TYR A 289 -4.20 8.07 0.75
N GLU A 290 -3.19 8.93 0.84
CA GLU A 290 -2.71 9.74 -0.27
C GLU A 290 -1.56 9.02 -0.99
N VAL A 291 -1.57 9.07 -2.32
CA VAL A 291 -0.50 8.61 -3.20
C VAL A 291 0.05 9.81 -3.96
N GLN A 292 1.25 10.25 -3.61
CA GLN A 292 1.89 11.38 -4.25
C GLN A 292 2.76 10.92 -5.42
N HIS A 293 2.57 11.54 -6.57
CA HIS A 293 3.39 11.37 -7.76
C HIS A 293 3.31 12.63 -8.65
N PRO A 294 4.32 12.90 -9.49
CA PRO A 294 4.23 13.96 -10.50
C PRO A 294 3.27 13.53 -11.62
N ARG A 295 2.83 14.49 -12.42
CA ARG A 295 2.11 14.19 -13.68
C ARG A 295 2.96 13.28 -14.56
N TRP A 296 2.29 12.33 -15.20
CA TRP A 296 2.98 11.36 -16.05
C TRP A 296 2.97 11.76 -17.51
N GLU A 297 3.92 11.23 -18.25
CA GLU A 297 3.90 11.16 -19.69
C GLU A 297 3.26 9.84 -20.13
N GLN A 298 2.72 9.82 -21.33
CA GLN A 298 2.15 8.63 -21.95
C GLN A 298 2.87 8.27 -23.24
N LEU A 299 2.83 6.98 -23.58
CA LEU A 299 3.23 6.47 -24.88
C LEU A 299 1.97 6.17 -25.69
N LYS A 300 2.03 6.51 -27.00
CA LYS A 300 0.94 6.23 -27.91
C LYS A 300 0.87 4.73 -28.20
N VAL A 301 -0.30 4.15 -27.95
CA VAL A 301 -0.60 2.75 -28.24
C VAL A 301 -0.93 2.59 -29.71
N LEU A 302 -0.24 1.65 -30.37
CA LEU A 302 -0.44 1.27 -31.76
C LEU A 302 -1.37 0.08 -31.88
N ASN A 303 -1.21 -0.90 -30.96
CA ASN A 303 -2.00 -2.10 -30.92
C ASN A 303 -2.12 -2.63 -29.49
N HIS A 304 -3.17 -3.40 -29.21
CA HIS A 304 -3.35 -4.04 -27.90
C HIS A 304 -4.05 -5.38 -28.04
N LYS A 305 -3.83 -6.25 -27.04
CA LYS A 305 -4.50 -7.52 -26.88
C LYS A 305 -4.90 -7.73 -25.44
N ILE A 306 -6.12 -8.26 -25.23
CA ILE A 306 -6.68 -8.62 -23.94
C ILE A 306 -7.17 -10.05 -24.05
N ASP A 307 -6.73 -10.93 -23.14
CA ASP A 307 -7.20 -12.29 -22.99
C ASP A 307 -7.34 -12.57 -21.50
N ILE A 308 -8.52 -12.27 -20.95
CA ILE A 308 -8.80 -12.29 -19.52
C ILE A 308 -10.12 -13.00 -19.30
N ASP A 309 -10.19 -13.76 -18.22
CA ASP A 309 -11.42 -14.24 -17.63
C ASP A 309 -11.82 -13.27 -16.51
N PHE A 310 -12.63 -12.27 -16.86
CA PHE A 310 -13.02 -11.22 -15.90
C PHE A 310 -13.91 -11.77 -14.79
N GLN A 311 -14.80 -12.70 -15.11
CA GLN A 311 -15.65 -13.32 -14.12
C GLN A 311 -14.85 -14.06 -13.06
N GLU A 312 -13.88 -14.86 -13.46
CA GLU A 312 -13.04 -15.64 -12.53
C GLU A 312 -12.10 -14.74 -11.71
N ASN A 313 -11.56 -13.66 -12.31
CA ASN A 313 -10.63 -12.78 -11.63
C ASN A 313 -11.32 -11.74 -10.74
N TYR A 314 -12.44 -11.15 -11.19
CA TYR A 314 -13.04 -9.96 -10.56
C TYR A 314 -14.50 -10.18 -10.12
N GLY A 315 -15.08 -11.34 -10.43
CA GLY A 315 -16.44 -11.70 -10.05
C GLY A 315 -17.48 -11.42 -11.13
N HIS A 316 -18.69 -11.93 -10.91
CA HIS A 316 -19.79 -11.91 -11.89
C HIS A 316 -20.21 -10.49 -12.32
N ASP A 317 -20.08 -9.49 -11.44
CA ASP A 317 -20.40 -8.11 -11.78
C ASP A 317 -19.57 -7.54 -12.91
N PHE A 318 -18.38 -8.11 -13.17
CA PHE A 318 -17.43 -7.66 -14.18
C PHE A 318 -17.30 -8.61 -15.37
N GLU A 319 -18.15 -9.63 -15.45
CA GLU A 319 -18.18 -10.59 -16.58
C GLU A 319 -18.44 -9.88 -17.92
N PHE A 320 -19.24 -8.80 -17.94
CA PHE A 320 -19.51 -8.01 -19.14
C PHE A 320 -18.25 -7.46 -19.83
N LEU A 321 -17.15 -7.29 -19.07
CA LEU A 321 -15.85 -6.83 -19.62
C LEU A 321 -15.19 -7.84 -20.56
N GLU A 322 -15.60 -9.11 -20.55
CA GLU A 322 -15.09 -10.13 -21.48
C GLU A 322 -15.44 -9.82 -22.95
N THR A 323 -16.59 -9.17 -23.15
CA THR A 323 -17.07 -8.79 -24.49
C THR A 323 -16.99 -7.28 -24.76
N ALA A 324 -16.73 -6.47 -23.74
CA ALA A 324 -16.63 -5.04 -23.88
C ALA A 324 -15.32 -4.64 -24.55
N VAL A 325 -15.38 -3.62 -25.39
CA VAL A 325 -14.19 -3.00 -25.99
C VAL A 325 -13.80 -1.81 -25.12
N PRO A 326 -12.51 -1.69 -24.73
CA PRO A 326 -12.05 -0.50 -24.00
C PRO A 326 -12.36 0.78 -24.77
N THR A 327 -12.86 1.80 -24.08
CA THR A 327 -13.11 3.13 -24.67
C THR A 327 -11.81 3.85 -24.99
N SER A 328 -10.78 3.60 -24.19
CA SER A 328 -9.42 4.08 -24.45
C SER A 328 -8.38 3.11 -23.88
N VAL A 329 -7.20 3.13 -24.49
CA VAL A 329 -6.04 2.36 -24.07
C VAL A 329 -4.80 3.23 -24.22
N PHE A 330 -4.01 3.36 -23.15
CA PHE A 330 -2.72 4.06 -23.20
C PHE A 330 -1.72 3.45 -22.22
N LEU A 331 -0.44 3.76 -22.41
CA LEU A 331 0.62 3.38 -21.49
C LEU A 331 1.17 4.63 -20.82
N ALA A 332 1.00 4.75 -19.50
CA ALA A 332 1.66 5.78 -18.73
C ALA A 332 3.07 5.31 -18.31
N LYS A 333 4.07 6.19 -18.44
CA LYS A 333 5.46 5.87 -18.06
C LYS A 333 5.62 5.59 -16.59
N GLY A 334 4.77 6.23 -15.77
CA GLY A 334 4.89 6.20 -14.32
C GLY A 334 6.09 6.99 -13.78
N SER A 335 6.26 6.95 -12.47
CA SER A 335 7.28 7.73 -11.75
C SER A 335 7.63 7.10 -10.42
N ALA A 336 8.49 7.76 -9.64
CA ALA A 336 8.57 7.58 -8.21
C ALA A 336 7.22 7.96 -7.57
N ILE A 337 6.80 7.17 -6.58
CA ILE A 337 5.56 7.40 -5.82
C ILE A 337 5.83 7.33 -4.33
N GLU A 338 4.99 8.01 -3.57
CA GLU A 338 4.97 7.97 -2.12
C GLU A 338 3.55 7.74 -1.63
N VAL A 339 3.32 6.62 -0.93
CA VAL A 339 2.06 6.32 -0.28
C VAL A 339 2.13 6.75 1.17
N LYS A 340 1.26 7.66 1.58
CA LYS A 340 1.17 8.15 2.95
C LYS A 340 0.51 7.12 3.87
N ASN A 341 0.66 7.33 5.17
CA ASN A 341 -0.06 6.54 6.15
C ASN A 341 -1.57 6.76 5.98
N LYS A 342 -2.33 5.67 6.08
CA LYS A 342 -3.80 5.74 6.00
C LYS A 342 -4.42 6.46 7.19
N SER A 343 -5.54 7.08 6.95
CA SER A 343 -6.47 7.61 7.94
C SER A 343 -7.79 6.85 7.93
N LYS A 344 -8.50 6.83 9.05
CA LYS A 344 -9.85 6.27 9.18
C LYS A 344 -10.84 7.41 9.11
N LEU A 345 -11.82 7.28 8.22
CA LEU A 345 -12.96 8.17 8.08
C LEU A 345 -14.20 7.46 8.63
N GLU A 346 -14.95 8.13 9.50
CA GLU A 346 -16.24 7.65 10.00
C GLU A 346 -17.35 8.58 9.51
N THR A 347 -18.50 8.02 9.14
CA THR A 347 -19.63 8.81 8.62
C THR A 347 -20.09 9.87 9.63
N ALA A 348 -19.99 9.57 10.93
CA ALA A 348 -20.30 10.54 11.99
C ALA A 348 -19.39 11.79 11.99
N ASP A 349 -18.15 11.65 11.52
CA ASP A 349 -17.21 12.78 11.40
C ASP A 349 -17.52 13.62 10.15
N LEU A 350 -18.08 13.01 9.11
CA LEU A 350 -18.49 13.68 7.86
C LEU A 350 -19.70 14.60 8.08
N PHE A 351 -20.69 14.18 8.86
CA PHE A 351 -21.84 15.01 9.21
C PHE A 351 -21.48 16.19 10.10
N ARG A 352 -20.51 16.07 11.02
CA ARG A 352 -20.03 17.19 11.83
C ARG A 352 -19.33 18.28 11.02
N GLN A 353 -18.71 17.96 9.91
CA GLN A 353 -18.07 18.95 9.03
C GLN A 353 -19.09 19.71 8.18
N SER A 354 -20.19 19.09 7.77
CA SER A 354 -21.28 19.75 7.02
C SER A 354 -22.02 20.78 7.87
N ASP A 355 -22.24 20.51 9.16
CA ASP A 355 -22.92 21.42 10.08
C ASP A 355 -22.10 22.69 10.38
N LEU A 356 -20.78 22.59 10.41
CA LEU A 356 -19.87 23.73 10.61
C LEU A 356 -19.74 24.62 9.37
N SER A 357 -20.08 24.12 8.17
CA SER A 357 -20.03 24.90 6.92
C SER A 357 -21.29 25.73 6.66
N HIS A 358 -22.34 25.57 7.44
CA HIS A 358 -23.60 26.33 7.36
C HIS A 358 -23.71 27.48 8.38
N GLU A 359 -22.68 27.71 9.22
CA GLU A 359 -22.62 28.80 10.21
C GLU A 359 -21.77 30.01 9.78
N TYR A 360 -21.37 30.12 8.50
CA TYR A 360 -20.66 31.32 8.00
C TYR A 360 -21.34 31.92 6.78
#